data_440aa69b905911e1b85b0ecec950a37d
#
_entry.id   440aa69b905911e1b85b0ecec950a37d
#
_cell.length_a   1.000
_cell.length_b   1.000
_cell.length_c   1.000
_cell.angle_alpha   90.00
_cell.angle_beta   90.00
_cell.angle_gamma   90.00
#
_symmetry.space_group_name_H-M   'P 1'
#
loop_
_entity.id
_entity.type
_entity.pdbx_description
1 polymer ?
#
loop_
_entity_poly.entity_id
_entity_poly.type
_entity_poly.pdbx_seq_one_letter_code
_entity_poly.pdbx_strand_id
1 'polypeptide(L)'
;MMETTPLNIPPKSSGYAHMQTLRVLFRSALIGAALLAASASHAALDVGRAKALLSQNACLGCHAVESRVVGPAYKDVAAKYKGGNPVVLGARIKSGGAGKWGEIAMPPQAQLSDADARILAAWILAGCPDQ
;
A
#
# COMPACT_ATOMS: atom_id res chain seq x y z
N MET A 1 -72.48 -52.79 3.26
CA MET A 1 -71.63 -51.82 3.97
C MET A 1 -70.16 -52.22 3.67
N MET A 2 -69.52 -51.50 2.77
CA MET A 2 -68.10 -51.70 2.42
C MET A 2 -67.28 -50.59 3.08
N GLU A 3 -66.47 -50.96 4.05
CA GLU A 3 -65.47 -50.06 4.65
C GLU A 3 -64.26 -49.92 3.81
N THR A 4 -63.99 -48.74 3.35
CA THR A 4 -62.73 -48.40 2.61
C THR A 4 -61.71 -47.89 3.60
N THR A 5 -60.73 -48.71 3.88
CA THR A 5 -59.55 -48.32 4.70
C THR A 5 -58.66 -47.38 3.92
N PRO A 6 -58.26 -46.21 4.41
CA PRO A 6 -57.32 -45.32 3.74
C PRO A 6 -55.88 -45.85 3.90
N LEU A 7 -55.17 -45.95 2.78
CA LEU A 7 -53.70 -46.23 2.71
C LEU A 7 -52.90 -45.07 3.31
N ASN A 8 -52.23 -45.38 4.41
CA ASN A 8 -51.29 -44.47 5.04
C ASN A 8 -49.91 -44.53 4.31
N ILE A 9 -49.61 -43.52 3.49
CA ILE A 9 -48.32 -43.37 2.82
C ILE A 9 -47.44 -42.52 3.73
N PRO A 10 -46.27 -43.00 4.22
CA PRO A 10 -45.35 -42.18 4.99
C PRO A 10 -44.68 -41.12 4.11
N PRO A 11 -44.42 -39.89 4.62
CA PRO A 11 -43.75 -38.85 3.86
C PRO A 11 -42.26 -39.22 3.66
N LYS A 12 -41.84 -39.37 2.42
CA LYS A 12 -40.42 -39.46 1.99
C LYS A 12 -39.80 -38.07 2.08
N SER A 13 -39.30 -37.69 3.24
CA SER A 13 -38.58 -36.41 3.36
C SER A 13 -37.49 -36.46 4.43
N SER A 14 -36.33 -37.04 4.16
CA SER A 14 -35.17 -36.85 5.02
C SER A 14 -33.82 -36.68 4.29
N GLY A 15 -33.79 -36.77 2.96
CA GLY A 15 -32.53 -36.68 2.20
C GLY A 15 -32.21 -35.30 1.62
N TYR A 16 -33.22 -34.50 1.37
CA TYR A 16 -33.03 -33.23 0.66
C TYR A 16 -32.63 -32.02 1.55
N ALA A 17 -32.97 -32.07 2.83
CA ALA A 17 -32.64 -30.99 3.76
C ALA A 17 -31.13 -30.89 4.06
N HIS A 18 -30.44 -32.01 4.18
CA HIS A 18 -28.99 -32.04 4.41
C HIS A 18 -28.15 -31.57 3.23
N MET A 19 -28.59 -31.85 2.00
CA MET A 19 -27.89 -31.42 0.80
C MET A 19 -28.03 -29.92 0.54
N GLN A 20 -29.13 -29.33 0.94
CA GLN A 20 -29.36 -27.88 0.79
C GLN A 20 -28.50 -27.06 1.78
N THR A 21 -28.43 -27.49 3.04
CA THR A 21 -27.59 -26.84 4.06
C THR A 21 -26.11 -26.89 3.74
N LEU A 22 -25.62 -28.02 3.20
CA LEU A 22 -24.23 -28.18 2.82
C LEU A 22 -23.84 -27.23 1.65
N ARG A 23 -24.73 -27.06 0.67
CA ARG A 23 -24.54 -26.14 -0.47
C ARG A 23 -24.52 -24.67 -0.07
N VAL A 24 -25.32 -24.27 0.91
CA VAL A 24 -25.33 -22.88 1.41
C VAL A 24 -24.06 -22.59 2.20
N LEU A 25 -23.57 -23.51 3.02
CA LEU A 25 -22.33 -23.32 3.79
C LEU A 25 -21.08 -23.26 2.88
N PHE A 26 -21.02 -24.06 1.81
CA PHE A 26 -19.91 -23.99 0.85
C PHE A 26 -19.91 -22.67 0.03
N ARG A 27 -21.07 -22.14 -0.32
CA ARG A 27 -21.16 -20.86 -1.05
C ARG A 27 -20.76 -19.66 -0.19
N SER A 28 -21.08 -19.69 1.10
CA SER A 28 -20.70 -18.63 2.04
C SER A 28 -19.19 -18.61 2.33
N ALA A 29 -18.52 -19.77 2.34
CA ALA A 29 -17.07 -19.88 2.55
C ALA A 29 -16.26 -19.34 1.36
N LEU A 30 -16.75 -19.51 0.12
CA LEU A 30 -16.07 -19.02 -1.08
C LEU A 30 -16.15 -17.50 -1.24
N ILE A 31 -17.23 -16.85 -0.77
CA ILE A 31 -17.38 -15.38 -0.83
C ILE A 31 -16.50 -14.70 0.22
N GLY A 32 -16.30 -15.32 1.39
CA GLY A 32 -15.41 -14.78 2.43
C GLY A 32 -13.93 -14.80 2.05
N ALA A 33 -13.48 -15.79 1.30
CA ALA A 33 -12.08 -15.90 0.85
C ALA A 33 -11.72 -14.87 -0.24
N ALA A 34 -12.67 -14.47 -1.09
CA ALA A 34 -12.44 -13.49 -2.15
C ALA A 34 -12.27 -12.05 -1.64
N LEU A 35 -12.84 -11.69 -0.50
CA LEU A 35 -12.71 -10.35 0.08
C LEU A 35 -11.39 -10.09 0.80
N LEU A 36 -10.68 -11.14 1.23
CA LEU A 36 -9.38 -11.02 1.90
C LEU A 36 -8.19 -10.84 0.94
N ALA A 37 -8.37 -11.15 -0.35
CA ALA A 37 -7.32 -11.01 -1.35
C ALA A 37 -7.16 -9.57 -1.92
N ALA A 38 -8.05 -8.64 -1.60
CA ALA A 38 -8.08 -7.29 -2.17
C ALA A 38 -7.20 -6.26 -1.44
N SER A 39 -6.48 -6.64 -0.36
CA SER A 39 -5.79 -5.67 0.51
C SER A 39 -4.28 -5.57 0.33
N ALA A 40 -3.68 -6.25 -0.63
CA ALA A 40 -2.26 -6.12 -0.96
C ALA A 40 -2.05 -5.28 -2.24
N SER A 41 -2.71 -4.13 -2.34
CA SER A 41 -2.21 -3.09 -3.25
C SER A 41 -0.90 -2.57 -2.68
N HIS A 42 0.21 -3.18 -3.03
CA HIS A 42 1.48 -2.48 -3.04
C HIS A 42 1.29 -1.31 -3.99
N ALA A 43 1.15 -0.11 -3.44
CA ALA A 43 1.11 1.10 -4.26
C ALA A 43 2.37 1.06 -5.14
N ALA A 44 2.18 0.89 -6.44
CA ALA A 44 3.27 0.94 -7.39
C ALA A 44 4.02 2.25 -7.17
N LEU A 45 5.36 2.20 -7.27
CA LEU A 45 6.19 3.39 -7.09
C LEU A 45 5.81 4.42 -8.16
N ASP A 46 5.27 5.56 -7.72
CA ASP A 46 4.88 6.65 -8.62
C ASP A 46 6.08 7.56 -8.92
N VAL A 47 6.89 7.12 -9.87
CA VAL A 47 8.09 7.84 -10.33
C VAL A 47 7.72 9.19 -10.94
N GLY A 48 6.65 9.23 -11.74
CA GLY A 48 6.18 10.47 -12.37
C GLY A 48 5.79 11.53 -11.34
N ARG A 49 5.01 11.13 -10.35
CA ARG A 49 4.63 12.02 -9.23
C ARG A 49 5.84 12.47 -8.43
N ALA A 50 6.77 11.56 -8.11
CA ALA A 50 7.99 11.92 -7.38
C ALA A 50 8.80 13.00 -8.12
N LYS A 51 9.03 12.82 -9.41
CA LYS A 51 9.75 13.81 -10.25
C LYS A 51 9.02 15.15 -10.32
N ALA A 52 7.71 15.15 -10.46
CA ALA A 52 6.90 16.37 -10.43
C ALA A 52 7.04 17.09 -9.09
N LEU A 53 7.00 16.38 -7.97
CA LEU A 53 7.18 16.94 -6.63
C LEU A 53 8.57 17.57 -6.42
N LEU A 54 9.64 16.94 -6.93
CA LEU A 54 11.00 17.50 -6.88
C LEU A 54 11.07 18.89 -7.54
N SER A 55 10.42 19.03 -8.70
CA SER A 55 10.40 20.30 -9.45
C SER A 55 9.50 21.34 -8.78
N GLN A 56 8.30 20.95 -8.36
CA GLN A 56 7.30 21.84 -7.76
C GLN A 56 7.75 22.42 -6.42
N ASN A 57 8.58 21.70 -5.67
CA ASN A 57 9.04 22.10 -4.35
C ASN A 57 10.51 22.58 -4.35
N ALA A 58 11.06 22.93 -5.52
CA ALA A 58 12.40 23.44 -5.68
C ALA A 58 13.53 22.57 -5.07
N CYS A 59 13.28 21.27 -4.89
CA CYS A 59 14.25 20.35 -4.30
C CYS A 59 15.55 20.27 -5.09
N LEU A 60 15.45 20.39 -6.43
CA LEU A 60 16.59 20.33 -7.36
C LEU A 60 17.50 21.56 -7.30
N GLY A 61 17.11 22.60 -6.60
CA GLY A 61 17.99 23.75 -6.31
C GLY A 61 19.12 23.41 -5.32
N CYS A 62 18.92 22.40 -4.49
CA CYS A 62 19.87 21.98 -3.46
C CYS A 62 20.33 20.52 -3.60
N HIS A 63 19.60 19.69 -4.33
CA HIS A 63 19.89 18.27 -4.52
C HIS A 63 19.96 17.90 -5.99
N ALA A 64 20.80 16.92 -6.32
CA ALA A 64 20.78 16.22 -7.60
C ALA A 64 20.68 14.71 -7.37
N VAL A 65 20.37 13.95 -8.43
CA VAL A 65 20.21 12.49 -8.32
C VAL A 65 21.55 11.83 -8.02
N GLU A 66 22.59 12.18 -8.80
CA GLU A 66 23.88 11.49 -8.82
C GLU A 66 24.97 12.23 -8.03
N SER A 67 24.84 13.52 -7.83
CA SER A 67 25.93 14.35 -7.28
C SER A 67 25.46 15.23 -6.14
N ARG A 68 26.41 15.52 -5.24
CA ARG A 68 26.20 16.49 -4.17
C ARG A 68 26.22 17.91 -4.76
N VAL A 69 25.22 18.72 -4.36
CA VAL A 69 25.16 20.17 -4.68
C VAL A 69 25.32 20.93 -3.36
N VAL A 70 24.24 21.44 -2.78
CA VAL A 70 24.21 21.97 -1.41
C VAL A 70 23.91 20.82 -0.44
N GLY A 71 22.85 20.08 -0.70
CA GLY A 71 22.47 18.88 0.00
C GLY A 71 23.10 17.61 -0.61
N PRO A 72 22.88 16.44 0.00
CA PRO A 72 23.40 15.18 -0.51
C PRO A 72 22.75 14.79 -1.84
N ALA A 73 23.46 13.98 -2.64
CA ALA A 73 22.86 13.30 -3.77
C ALA A 73 21.72 12.38 -3.29
N TYR A 74 20.65 12.23 -4.08
CA TYR A 74 19.57 11.32 -3.72
C TYR A 74 20.03 9.87 -3.67
N LYS A 75 20.97 9.46 -4.52
CA LYS A 75 21.58 8.11 -4.47
C LYS A 75 22.39 7.87 -3.20
N ASP A 76 23.06 8.88 -2.67
CA ASP A 76 23.75 8.76 -1.37
C ASP A 76 22.73 8.58 -0.24
N VAL A 77 21.61 9.29 -0.30
CA VAL A 77 20.51 9.13 0.65
C VAL A 77 19.93 7.72 0.56
N ALA A 78 19.68 7.23 -0.67
CA ALA A 78 19.20 5.87 -0.90
C ALA A 78 20.15 4.81 -0.32
N ALA A 79 21.43 4.96 -0.54
CA ALA A 79 22.45 4.04 -0.02
C ALA A 79 22.49 4.05 1.52
N LYS A 80 22.51 5.25 2.13
CA LYS A 80 22.57 5.42 3.58
C LYS A 80 21.35 4.85 4.31
N TYR A 81 20.17 4.97 3.70
CA TYR A 81 18.91 4.53 4.29
C TYR A 81 18.31 3.31 3.60
N LYS A 82 19.14 2.49 2.95
CA LYS A 82 18.71 1.26 2.25
C LYS A 82 17.84 0.38 3.17
N GLY A 83 16.68 -0.03 2.67
CA GLY A 83 15.71 -0.82 3.44
C GLY A 83 14.93 -0.01 4.50
N GLY A 84 15.10 1.32 4.50
CA GLY A 84 14.39 2.20 5.42
C GLY A 84 12.89 2.31 5.15
N ASN A 85 12.17 2.90 6.10
CA ASN A 85 10.74 3.12 6.00
C ASN A 85 10.45 4.47 5.33
N PRO A 86 9.67 4.50 4.21
CA PRO A 86 9.33 5.75 3.51
C PRO A 86 8.57 6.75 4.39
N VAL A 87 7.78 6.30 5.36
CA VAL A 87 7.09 7.22 6.31
C VAL A 87 8.10 7.96 7.17
N VAL A 88 9.12 7.25 7.68
CA VAL A 88 10.16 7.86 8.53
C VAL A 88 11.03 8.82 7.72
N LEU A 89 11.45 8.44 6.52
CA LEU A 89 12.23 9.33 5.65
C LEU A 89 11.40 10.52 5.19
N GLY A 90 10.12 10.33 4.86
CA GLY A 90 9.19 11.40 4.51
C GLY A 90 9.02 12.42 5.63
N ALA A 91 8.86 11.97 6.86
CA ALA A 91 8.80 12.87 8.02
C ALA A 91 10.09 13.70 8.19
N ARG A 92 11.26 13.10 7.92
CA ARG A 92 12.54 13.83 7.94
C ARG A 92 12.66 14.85 6.81
N ILE A 93 12.16 14.54 5.62
CA ILE A 93 12.08 15.50 4.51
C ILE A 93 11.24 16.70 4.93
N LYS A 94 10.09 16.49 5.54
CA LYS A 94 9.21 17.57 6.00
C LYS A 94 9.82 18.41 7.12
N SER A 95 10.46 17.77 8.09
CA SER A 95 11.07 18.49 9.23
C SER A 95 12.37 19.20 8.86
N GLY A 96 13.03 18.81 7.78
CA GLY A 96 14.38 19.26 7.49
C GLY A 96 15.39 18.75 8.52
N GLY A 97 16.50 19.48 8.68
CA GLY A 97 17.50 19.16 9.71
C GLY A 97 18.93 19.46 9.30
N ALA A 98 19.84 19.36 10.26
CA ALA A 98 21.27 19.60 10.08
C ALA A 98 22.13 18.46 10.67
N GLY A 99 23.42 18.46 10.37
CA GLY A 99 24.44 17.63 10.99
C GLY A 99 24.60 16.23 10.39
N LYS A 100 23.53 15.60 9.86
CA LYS A 100 23.61 14.24 9.30
C LYS A 100 24.35 14.16 7.96
N TRP A 101 24.34 15.25 7.21
CA TRP A 101 24.89 15.38 5.88
C TRP A 101 25.89 16.55 5.72
N GLY A 102 26.24 17.19 6.80
CA GLY A 102 27.11 18.37 6.88
C GLY A 102 26.47 19.48 7.72
N GLU A 103 27.10 20.63 7.73
CA GLU A 103 26.71 21.78 8.57
C GLU A 103 25.51 22.54 8.02
N ILE A 104 25.35 22.55 6.68
CA ILE A 104 24.26 23.27 6.03
C ILE A 104 22.93 22.57 6.31
N ALA A 105 22.03 23.28 6.96
CA ALA A 105 20.72 22.74 7.28
C ALA A 105 19.81 22.65 6.04
N MET A 106 19.11 21.55 5.89
CA MET A 106 17.96 21.45 5.00
C MET A 106 16.77 22.15 5.67
N PRO A 107 16.16 23.16 5.05
CA PRO A 107 14.99 23.82 5.62
C PRO A 107 13.78 22.88 5.68
N PRO A 108 12.84 23.10 6.63
CA PRO A 108 11.60 22.36 6.68
C PRO A 108 10.77 22.52 5.39
N GLN A 109 10.13 21.41 4.96
CA GLN A 109 9.26 21.36 3.79
C GLN A 109 7.79 21.25 4.25
N ALA A 110 7.33 22.22 5.02
CA ALA A 110 6.00 22.19 5.66
C ALA A 110 4.84 22.15 4.66
N GLN A 111 5.06 22.64 3.43
CA GLN A 111 4.07 22.64 2.35
C GLN A 111 3.77 21.27 1.76
N LEU A 112 4.68 20.27 1.96
CA LEU A 112 4.44 18.91 1.51
C LEU A 112 3.38 18.22 2.38
N SER A 113 2.41 17.56 1.74
CA SER A 113 1.55 16.62 2.44
C SER A 113 2.35 15.39 2.92
N ASP A 114 1.86 14.68 3.92
CA ASP A 114 2.50 13.43 4.37
C ASP A 114 2.51 12.36 3.27
N ALA A 115 1.48 12.35 2.41
CA ALA A 115 1.41 11.47 1.26
C ALA A 115 2.49 11.79 0.23
N ASP A 116 2.67 13.06 -0.13
CA ASP A 116 3.68 13.49 -1.10
C ASP A 116 5.11 13.27 -0.56
N ALA A 117 5.35 13.58 0.70
CA ALA A 117 6.64 13.31 1.34
C ALA A 117 6.98 11.80 1.35
N ARG A 118 5.97 10.95 1.55
CA ARG A 118 6.14 9.50 1.47
C ARG A 118 6.43 9.01 0.05
N ILE A 119 5.80 9.60 -0.97
CA ILE A 119 6.08 9.29 -2.38
C ILE A 119 7.54 9.63 -2.72
N LEU A 120 8.01 10.83 -2.35
CA LEU A 120 9.41 11.24 -2.52
C LEU A 120 10.36 10.27 -1.81
N ALA A 121 10.08 9.95 -0.55
CA ALA A 121 10.88 9.04 0.23
C ALA A 121 10.94 7.63 -0.37
N ALA A 122 9.81 7.11 -0.86
CA ALA A 122 9.75 5.80 -1.51
C ALA A 122 10.60 5.78 -2.80
N TRP A 123 10.51 6.83 -3.61
CA TRP A 123 11.32 6.98 -4.81
C TRP A 123 12.83 7.02 -4.49
N ILE A 124 13.25 7.79 -3.48
CA ILE A 124 14.65 7.84 -3.03
C ILE A 124 15.09 6.45 -2.57
N LEU A 125 14.33 5.79 -1.68
CA LEU A 125 14.69 4.47 -1.13
C LEU A 125 14.73 3.36 -2.18
N ALA A 126 14.01 3.52 -3.29
CA ALA A 126 14.06 2.63 -4.46
C ALA A 126 15.32 2.85 -5.33
N GLY A 127 16.20 3.80 -4.98
CA GLY A 127 17.41 4.11 -5.74
C GLY A 127 17.24 5.14 -6.85
N CYS A 128 16.18 5.95 -6.77
CA CYS A 128 15.90 7.04 -7.71
C CYS A 128 15.70 6.57 -9.16
N PRO A 129 14.80 5.62 -9.43
CA PRO A 129 14.60 5.12 -10.79
C PRO A 129 14.07 6.20 -11.73
N ASP A 130 14.37 6.04 -13.03
CA ASP A 130 13.91 6.97 -14.07
C ASP A 130 12.54 6.64 -14.64
N GLN A 131 12.09 5.38 -14.46
CA GLN A 131 10.80 4.84 -14.90
C GLN A 131 10.24 3.91 -13.82
#